data_ecbe78a644fd3220470129b954e60eb1
#
_entry.id   ecbe78a644fd3220470129b954e60eb1
#
_cell.length_a   1.000
_cell.length_b   1.000
_cell.length_c   1.000
_cell.angle_alpha   90.00
_cell.angle_beta   90.00
_cell.angle_gamma   90.00
#
_symmetry.space_group_name_H-M   'P 1'
#
loop_
_entity.id
_entity.type
_entity.pdbx_description
1 polymer ?
#
loop_
_entity_poly.entity_id
_entity_poly.type
_entity_poly.pdbx_seq_one_letter_code
_entity_poly.pdbx_strand_id
1 'polypeptide(L)'
;MQRAKISVIGAGNVGASCALWAASKELGDIVLVDIPDSVGVAQGKALDLFCASPMERFDANITGTCDYKDVEGSDVVIVTAGIPRKPGMSRDDLIATNVKIVKSVSEQVAAAAPDA
;
A
#
# COMPACT_ATOMS: atom_id res chain seq x y z
N MET A 1 -6.42 21.44 10.98
CA MET A 1 -6.96 20.55 9.93
C MET A 1 -6.09 19.32 9.92
N GLN A 2 -6.64 18.14 10.04
CA GLN A 2 -5.89 16.89 9.98
C GLN A 2 -5.58 16.59 8.51
N ARG A 3 -4.34 16.16 8.21
CA ARG A 3 -3.96 15.70 6.88
C ARG A 3 -4.67 14.38 6.58
N ALA A 4 -5.14 14.19 5.36
CA ALA A 4 -5.74 12.92 4.95
C ALA A 4 -4.73 11.78 5.07
N LYS A 5 -5.21 10.58 5.35
CA LYS A 5 -4.40 9.37 5.43
C LYS A 5 -4.76 8.42 4.29
N ILE A 6 -3.75 8.01 3.55
CA ILE A 6 -3.90 7.12 2.40
C ILE A 6 -3.11 5.84 2.67
N SER A 7 -3.79 4.72 2.73
CA SER A 7 -3.13 3.42 2.84
C SER A 7 -3.04 2.73 1.48
N VAL A 8 -1.88 2.19 1.17
CA VAL A 8 -1.63 1.43 -0.07
C VAL A 8 -1.28 0.00 0.30
N ILE A 9 -2.15 -0.93 -0.04
CA ILE A 9 -1.98 -2.35 0.26
C ILE A 9 -1.29 -3.04 -0.92
N GLY A 10 -0.07 -3.47 -0.69
CA GLY A 10 0.86 -3.98 -1.69
C GLY A 10 1.96 -2.96 -1.98
N ALA A 11 3.17 -3.20 -1.49
CA ALA A 11 4.34 -2.35 -1.70
C ALA A 11 5.17 -2.76 -2.93
N GLY A 12 4.54 -3.38 -3.91
CA GLY A 12 5.15 -3.68 -5.20
C GLY A 12 5.42 -2.41 -6.02
N ASN A 13 5.75 -2.58 -7.30
CA ASN A 13 6.05 -1.42 -8.16
C ASN A 13 4.83 -0.50 -8.35
N VAL A 14 3.65 -1.08 -8.51
CA VAL A 14 2.41 -0.30 -8.67
C VAL A 14 2.06 0.45 -7.39
N GLY A 15 2.09 -0.22 -6.23
CA GLY A 15 1.79 0.41 -4.95
C GLY A 15 2.77 1.52 -4.59
N ALA A 16 4.07 1.32 -4.80
CA ALA A 16 5.08 2.35 -4.59
C ALA A 16 4.89 3.55 -5.53
N SER A 17 4.48 3.31 -6.78
CA SER A 17 4.16 4.40 -7.72
C SER A 17 2.92 5.18 -7.29
N CYS A 18 1.88 4.50 -6.80
CA CYS A 18 0.71 5.17 -6.23
C CYS A 18 1.10 6.05 -5.03
N ALA A 19 1.95 5.53 -4.14
CA ALA A 19 2.44 6.27 -2.98
C ALA A 19 3.24 7.51 -3.40
N LEU A 20 4.14 7.38 -4.37
CA LEU A 20 4.92 8.51 -4.89
C LEU A 20 4.03 9.62 -5.44
N TRP A 21 3.07 9.27 -6.30
CA TRP A 21 2.16 10.26 -6.90
C TRP A 21 1.23 10.90 -5.87
N ALA A 22 0.74 10.14 -4.89
CA ALA A 22 -0.08 10.69 -3.82
C ALA A 22 0.73 11.65 -2.93
N ALA A 23 1.96 11.29 -2.58
CA ALA A 23 2.85 12.12 -1.78
C ALA A 23 3.28 13.40 -2.53
N SER A 24 3.73 13.28 -3.78
CA SER A 24 4.20 14.42 -4.58
C SER A 24 3.10 15.44 -4.88
N LYS A 25 1.84 15.01 -4.88
CA LYS A 25 0.68 15.90 -5.00
C LYS A 25 0.12 16.35 -3.65
N GLU A 26 0.79 15.99 -2.56
CA GLU A 26 0.40 16.31 -1.18
C GLU A 26 -1.06 15.93 -0.83
N LEU A 27 -1.53 14.79 -1.36
CA LEU A 27 -2.91 14.34 -1.14
C LEU A 27 -3.14 13.84 0.29
N GLY A 28 -2.10 13.44 1.01
CA GLY A 28 -2.17 12.96 2.38
C GLY A 28 -0.88 12.30 2.84
N ASP A 29 -0.88 11.83 4.07
CA ASP A 29 0.17 10.96 4.61
C ASP A 29 -0.05 9.52 4.14
N ILE A 30 1.03 8.80 3.87
CA ILE A 30 0.99 7.51 3.19
C ILE A 30 1.42 6.39 4.13
N VAL A 31 0.65 5.30 4.13
CA VAL A 31 1.03 4.03 4.76
C VAL A 31 1.14 2.95 3.68
N LEU A 32 2.35 2.45 3.44
CA LEU A 32 2.59 1.31 2.57
C LEU A 32 2.50 0.01 3.39
N VAL A 33 1.60 -0.87 3.01
CA VAL A 33 1.38 -2.15 3.69
C VAL A 33 1.76 -3.31 2.79
N ASP A 34 2.51 -4.26 3.33
CA ASP A 34 2.78 -5.52 2.64
C ASP A 34 2.71 -6.69 3.63
N ILE A 35 2.88 -7.91 3.16
CA ILE A 35 2.92 -9.10 3.98
C ILE A 35 4.17 -9.10 4.89
N PRO A 36 4.16 -9.82 6.03
CA PRO A 36 5.30 -9.87 6.94
C PRO A 36 6.63 -10.23 6.27
N ASP A 37 6.62 -11.17 5.31
CA ASP A 37 7.81 -11.59 4.57
C ASP A 37 8.40 -10.48 3.67
N SER A 38 7.62 -9.47 3.35
CA SER A 38 7.99 -8.33 2.51
C SER A 38 7.97 -6.99 3.24
N VAL A 39 7.84 -6.98 4.56
CA VAL A 39 7.78 -5.74 5.34
C VAL A 39 9.03 -4.86 5.14
N GLY A 40 10.20 -5.46 5.01
CA GLY A 40 11.44 -4.74 4.72
C GLY A 40 11.41 -4.01 3.37
N VAL A 41 10.70 -4.57 2.38
CA VAL A 41 10.49 -3.91 1.07
C VAL A 41 9.59 -2.70 1.24
N ALA A 42 8.47 -2.83 1.98
CA ALA A 42 7.56 -1.73 2.25
C ALA A 42 8.27 -0.59 3.00
N GLN A 43 9.03 -0.93 4.04
CA GLN A 43 9.79 0.05 4.83
C GLN A 43 10.90 0.72 4.01
N GLY A 44 11.65 -0.04 3.22
CA GLY A 44 12.70 0.48 2.36
C GLY A 44 12.15 1.45 1.31
N LYS A 45 11.07 1.09 0.63
CA LYS A 45 10.41 1.97 -0.34
C LYS A 45 9.81 3.21 0.31
N ALA A 46 9.20 3.08 1.48
CA ALA A 46 8.69 4.23 2.23
C ALA A 46 9.82 5.20 2.59
N LEU A 47 10.96 4.69 3.04
CA LEU A 47 12.13 5.50 3.35
C LEU A 47 12.70 6.20 2.11
N ASP A 48 12.84 5.49 0.98
CA ASP A 48 13.32 6.05 -0.28
C ASP A 48 12.42 7.21 -0.75
N LEU A 49 11.12 7.02 -0.71
CA LEU A 49 10.15 8.07 -1.08
C LEU A 49 10.19 9.24 -0.10
N PHE A 50 10.29 8.98 1.19
CA PHE A 50 10.42 10.02 2.20
C PHE A 50 11.70 10.84 2.01
N CYS A 51 12.83 10.20 1.69
CA CYS A 51 14.09 10.88 1.40
C CYS A 51 14.04 11.75 0.13
N ALA A 52 13.13 11.47 -0.80
CA ALA A 52 12.92 12.30 -1.98
C ALA A 52 12.17 13.61 -1.69
N SER A 53 11.49 13.71 -0.55
CA SER A 53 10.60 14.82 -0.22
C SER A 53 11.26 16.21 -0.31
N PRO A 54 12.51 16.45 0.15
CA PRO A 54 13.13 17.76 0.02
C PRO A 54 13.40 18.17 -1.44
N MET A 55 13.70 17.19 -2.30
CA MET A 55 13.96 17.42 -3.74
C MET A 55 12.65 17.69 -4.49
N GLU A 56 11.63 16.91 -4.22
CA GLU A 56 10.30 16.97 -4.85
C GLU A 56 9.36 17.99 -4.21
N ARG A 57 9.77 18.60 -3.11
CA ARG A 57 9.05 19.67 -2.38
C ARG A 57 7.68 19.25 -1.86
N PHE A 58 7.51 18.01 -1.42
CA PHE A 58 6.34 17.58 -0.69
C PHE A 58 6.68 17.34 0.79
N ASP A 59 5.65 17.37 1.64
CA ASP A 59 5.76 17.24 3.10
C ASP A 59 4.88 16.10 3.64
N ALA A 60 4.61 15.09 2.83
CA ALA A 60 3.87 13.91 3.24
C ALA A 60 4.75 13.00 4.10
N ASN A 61 4.19 12.49 5.21
CA ASN A 61 4.81 11.40 5.94
C ASN A 61 4.55 10.08 5.22
N ILE A 62 5.60 9.26 5.07
CA ILE A 62 5.49 7.97 4.36
C ILE A 62 6.09 6.88 5.24
N THR A 63 5.29 5.89 5.60
CA THR A 63 5.69 4.78 6.45
C THR A 63 5.40 3.44 5.79
N GLY A 64 6.19 2.41 6.12
CA GLY A 64 6.00 1.04 5.67
C GLY A 64 5.73 0.09 6.83
N THR A 65 4.76 -0.81 6.69
CA THR A 65 4.33 -1.73 7.74
C THR A 65 3.82 -3.05 7.17
N CYS A 66 3.64 -4.04 8.03
CA CYS A 66 2.84 -5.24 7.74
C CYS A 66 1.63 -5.37 8.70
N ASP A 67 1.41 -4.39 9.56
CA ASP A 67 0.31 -4.41 10.53
C ASP A 67 -0.87 -3.57 10.01
N TYR A 68 -2.04 -4.20 9.89
CA TYR A 68 -3.27 -3.53 9.48
C TYR A 68 -3.81 -2.53 10.52
N LYS A 69 -3.29 -2.55 11.76
CA LYS A 69 -3.58 -1.47 12.73
C LYS A 69 -3.12 -0.11 12.23
N ASP A 70 -2.03 -0.09 11.45
CA ASP A 70 -1.55 1.15 10.86
C ASP A 70 -2.44 1.68 9.73
N VAL A 71 -3.40 0.88 9.25
CA VAL A 71 -4.43 1.29 8.27
C VAL A 71 -5.60 2.01 8.92
N GLU A 72 -5.77 1.86 10.24
CA GLU A 72 -6.87 2.49 10.99
C GLU A 72 -6.91 4.00 10.76
N GLY A 73 -8.11 4.54 10.56
CA GLY A 73 -8.32 5.95 10.30
C GLY A 73 -7.89 6.43 8.91
N SER A 74 -7.70 5.52 7.96
CA SER A 74 -7.46 5.92 6.56
C SER A 74 -8.72 6.49 5.94
N ASP A 75 -8.55 7.59 5.20
CA ASP A 75 -9.61 8.19 4.38
C ASP A 75 -9.75 7.49 3.03
N VAL A 76 -8.63 6.95 2.51
CA VAL A 76 -8.59 6.22 1.24
C VAL A 76 -7.69 5.01 1.36
N VAL A 77 -8.13 3.89 0.84
CA VAL A 77 -7.32 2.67 0.72
C VAL A 77 -7.20 2.25 -0.73
N ILE A 78 -5.97 2.14 -1.21
CA ILE A 78 -5.63 1.68 -2.57
C ILE A 78 -5.13 0.24 -2.47
N VAL A 79 -5.82 -0.70 -3.11
CA VAL A 79 -5.43 -2.10 -3.10
C VAL A 79 -4.72 -2.46 -4.41
N THR A 80 -3.43 -2.78 -4.31
CA THR A 80 -2.61 -3.26 -5.43
C THR A 80 -2.07 -4.66 -5.16
N ALA A 81 -2.51 -5.30 -4.08
CA ALA A 81 -2.05 -6.62 -3.67
C ALA A 81 -2.44 -7.70 -4.67
N GLY A 82 -1.50 -8.58 -4.95
CA GLY A 82 -1.68 -9.70 -5.87
C GLY A 82 -0.32 -10.24 -6.31
N ILE A 83 -0.33 -11.42 -6.91
CA ILE A 83 0.87 -12.00 -7.50
C ILE A 83 0.83 -11.89 -9.03
N PRO A 84 1.99 -11.68 -9.68
CA PRO A 84 2.09 -11.74 -11.13
C PRO A 84 1.98 -13.19 -11.61
N ARG A 85 1.62 -13.35 -12.89
CA ARG A 85 1.61 -14.65 -13.53
C ARG A 85 3.02 -15.24 -13.57
N LYS A 86 3.14 -16.49 -13.11
CA LYS A 86 4.40 -17.23 -13.16
C LYS A 86 4.41 -18.17 -14.37
N PRO A 87 5.59 -18.53 -14.91
CA PRO A 87 5.70 -19.55 -15.95
C PRO A 87 5.03 -20.85 -15.51
N GLY A 88 4.26 -21.48 -16.42
CA GLY A 88 3.51 -22.70 -16.13
C GLY A 88 2.17 -22.52 -15.41
N MET A 89 1.83 -21.31 -15.00
CA MET A 89 0.57 -20.98 -14.35
C MET A 89 -0.51 -20.66 -15.39
N SER A 90 -1.67 -21.33 -15.30
CA SER A 90 -2.83 -20.99 -16.12
C SER A 90 -3.46 -19.66 -15.67
N ARG A 91 -4.32 -19.09 -16.51
CA ARG A 91 -5.08 -17.89 -16.15
C ARG A 91 -6.03 -18.15 -14.98
N ASP A 92 -6.63 -19.32 -14.96
CA ASP A 92 -7.56 -19.73 -13.89
C ASP A 92 -6.84 -19.94 -12.56
N ASP A 93 -5.63 -20.50 -12.56
CA ASP A 93 -4.79 -20.64 -11.38
C ASP A 93 -4.43 -19.27 -10.80
N LEU A 94 -4.07 -18.31 -11.66
CA LEU A 94 -3.77 -16.95 -11.26
C LEU A 94 -4.98 -16.23 -10.63
N ILE A 95 -6.14 -16.36 -11.26
CA ILE A 95 -7.41 -15.82 -10.75
C ILE A 95 -7.73 -16.43 -9.38
N ALA A 96 -7.68 -17.75 -9.24
CA ALA A 96 -7.97 -18.44 -7.99
C ALA A 96 -7.05 -17.98 -6.85
N THR A 97 -5.76 -17.77 -7.13
CA THR A 97 -4.79 -17.30 -6.15
C THR A 97 -5.06 -15.84 -5.78
N ASN A 98 -5.24 -14.96 -6.75
CA ASN A 98 -5.47 -13.54 -6.50
C ASN A 98 -6.82 -13.27 -5.83
N VAL A 99 -7.86 -14.05 -6.10
CA VAL A 99 -9.14 -13.96 -5.39
C VAL A 99 -8.95 -14.19 -3.89
N LYS A 100 -8.15 -15.17 -3.49
CA LYS A 100 -7.85 -15.42 -2.06
C LYS A 100 -7.10 -14.25 -1.42
N ILE A 101 -6.13 -13.70 -2.13
CA ILE A 101 -5.34 -12.54 -1.66
C ILE A 101 -6.25 -11.31 -1.50
N VAL A 102 -6.99 -10.96 -2.53
CA VAL A 102 -7.87 -9.77 -2.52
C VAL A 102 -8.97 -9.92 -1.47
N LYS A 103 -9.54 -11.12 -1.31
CA LYS A 103 -10.53 -11.39 -0.27
C LYS A 103 -9.95 -11.13 1.12
N SER A 104 -8.80 -11.73 1.44
CA SER A 104 -8.13 -11.54 2.74
C SER A 104 -7.80 -10.07 3.00
N VAL A 105 -7.27 -9.37 2.01
CA VAL A 105 -6.96 -7.94 2.10
C VAL A 105 -8.23 -7.12 2.36
N SER A 106 -9.29 -7.38 1.59
CA SER A 106 -10.55 -6.64 1.73
C SER A 106 -11.20 -6.82 3.10
N GLU A 107 -11.15 -8.05 3.65
CA GLU A 107 -11.66 -8.34 5.00
C GLU A 107 -10.87 -7.57 6.07
N GLN A 108 -9.54 -7.52 5.96
CA GLN A 108 -8.68 -6.80 6.90
C GLN A 108 -8.87 -5.28 6.79
N VAL A 109 -8.97 -4.75 5.58
CA VAL A 109 -9.23 -3.32 5.34
C VAL A 109 -10.59 -2.93 5.89
N ALA A 110 -11.64 -3.71 5.62
CA ALA A 110 -12.98 -3.43 6.14
C ALA A 110 -13.05 -3.43 7.67
N ALA A 111 -12.23 -4.27 8.32
CA ALA A 111 -12.13 -4.29 9.77
C ALA A 111 -11.33 -3.12 10.35
N ALA A 112 -10.25 -2.71 9.67
CA ALA A 112 -9.35 -1.67 10.16
C ALA A 112 -9.81 -0.24 9.81
N ALA A 113 -10.37 -0.05 8.62
CA ALA A 113 -10.81 1.27 8.12
C ALA A 113 -12.20 1.17 7.48
N PRO A 114 -13.25 0.94 8.26
CA PRO A 114 -14.60 0.73 7.75
C PRO A 114 -15.22 1.97 7.07
N ASP A 115 -14.67 3.15 7.37
CA ASP A 115 -15.16 4.44 6.86
C ASP A 115 -14.35 4.96 5.65
N ALA A 116 -13.34 4.20 5.19
CA ALA A 116 -12.47 4.58 4.08
C ALA A 116 -13.15 4.48 2.71
#